data_b63797b348a065f84690536f96309440
#
_entry.id   b63797b348a065f84690536f96309440
#
_cell.length_a   1.000
_cell.length_b   1.000
_cell.length_c   1.000
_cell.angle_alpha   90.00
_cell.angle_beta   90.00
_cell.angle_gamma   90.00
#
_symmetry.space_group_name_H-M   'P 1'
#
loop_
_entity.id
_entity.type
_entity.pdbx_description
1 polymer ?
#
loop_
_entity_poly.entity_id
_entity_poly.type
_entity_poly.pdbx_seq_one_letter_code
_entity_poly.pdbx_strand_id
1 'polypeptide(L)'
;MSIKMQQQEHTEQFIEQAAAYFDQLVPIATDDELFAAGYLRGHVDLVVGTLQVTEQPFHVSDIVAQVEQSLAQAIAGGELTEQDQQQVRAVWQQLQSSCETSSSN
;
A
#
# COMPACT_ATOMS: atom_id res chain seq x y z
N MET A 1 -22.20 7.67 14.85
CA MET A 1 -22.17 8.43 13.66
C MET A 1 -20.80 8.98 13.35
N SER A 2 -20.22 9.74 14.24
CA SER A 2 -18.92 10.33 13.98
C SER A 2 -17.81 9.30 13.90
N ILE A 3 -17.93 8.18 14.60
CA ILE A 3 -16.86 7.17 14.61
C ILE A 3 -16.69 6.57 13.21
N LYS A 4 -17.79 6.22 12.55
CA LYS A 4 -17.71 5.66 11.21
C LYS A 4 -17.10 6.66 10.23
N MET A 5 -17.50 7.90 10.32
CA MET A 5 -16.96 8.92 9.42
C MET A 5 -15.49 9.16 9.67
N GLN A 6 -15.08 9.15 10.93
CA GLN A 6 -13.67 9.34 11.27
C GLN A 6 -12.81 8.22 10.73
N GLN A 7 -13.28 6.98 10.83
CA GLN A 7 -12.54 5.84 10.32
C GLN A 7 -12.44 5.88 8.81
N GLN A 8 -13.50 6.27 8.15
CA GLN A 8 -13.50 6.37 6.70
C GLN A 8 -12.58 7.48 6.22
N GLU A 9 -12.59 8.61 6.92
CA GLU A 9 -11.68 9.70 6.58
C GLU A 9 -10.24 9.30 6.77
N HIS A 10 -9.95 8.57 7.85
CA HIS A 10 -8.59 8.09 8.09
C HIS A 10 -8.14 7.14 6.99
N THR A 11 -9.04 6.26 6.57
CA THR A 11 -8.75 5.31 5.50
C THR A 11 -8.48 6.04 4.19
N GLU A 12 -9.30 7.03 3.87
CA GLU A 12 -9.11 7.81 2.66
C GLU A 12 -7.81 8.59 2.70
N GLN A 13 -7.45 9.12 3.86
CA GLN A 13 -6.16 9.79 4.01
C GLN A 13 -5.00 8.85 3.74
N PHE A 14 -5.10 7.62 4.24
CA PHE A 14 -4.07 6.63 3.98
C PHE A 14 -3.93 6.37 2.48
N ILE A 15 -5.04 6.22 1.79
CA ILE A 15 -5.03 5.97 0.35
C ILE A 15 -4.37 7.13 -0.38
N GLU A 16 -4.73 8.36 -0.02
CA GLU A 16 -4.15 9.54 -0.66
C GLU A 16 -2.67 9.67 -0.35
N GLN A 17 -2.28 9.41 0.90
CA GLN A 17 -0.89 9.49 1.29
C GLN A 17 -0.05 8.43 0.60
N ALA A 18 -0.61 7.25 0.40
CA ALA A 18 0.08 6.18 -0.32
C ALA A 18 0.33 6.60 -1.77
N ALA A 19 -0.67 7.16 -2.42
CA ALA A 19 -0.52 7.64 -3.78
C ALA A 19 0.53 8.73 -3.87
N ALA A 20 0.51 9.66 -2.92
CA ALA A 20 1.49 10.74 -2.89
C ALA A 20 2.90 10.20 -2.68
N TYR A 21 3.03 9.19 -1.83
CA TYR A 21 4.33 8.57 -1.60
C TYR A 21 4.90 8.01 -2.89
N PHE A 22 4.09 7.28 -3.65
CA PHE A 22 4.55 6.75 -4.93
C PHE A 22 4.93 7.86 -5.89
N ASP A 23 4.12 8.91 -5.97
CA ASP A 23 4.40 10.02 -6.87
C ASP A 23 5.71 10.71 -6.52
N GLN A 24 5.99 10.86 -5.24
CA GLN A 24 7.22 11.51 -4.78
C GLN A 24 8.44 10.64 -4.99
N LEU A 25 8.26 9.34 -4.99
CA LEU A 25 9.38 8.41 -5.14
C LEU A 25 9.89 8.37 -6.59
N VAL A 26 9.00 8.52 -7.56
CA VAL A 26 9.33 8.33 -8.97
C VAL A 26 10.55 9.16 -9.41
N PRO A 27 10.63 10.46 -9.11
CA PRO A 27 11.76 11.26 -9.64
C PRO A 27 13.10 10.98 -8.98
N ILE A 28 13.12 10.30 -7.84
CA ILE A 28 14.37 10.08 -7.10
C ILE A 28 14.75 8.61 -6.98
N ALA A 29 13.91 7.71 -7.47
CA ALA A 29 14.13 6.28 -7.30
C ALA A 29 15.11 5.75 -8.34
N THR A 30 15.87 4.73 -7.94
CA THR A 30 16.66 3.95 -8.88
C THR A 30 15.72 3.11 -9.75
N ASP A 31 16.28 2.51 -10.79
CA ASP A 31 15.46 1.65 -11.66
C ASP A 31 14.84 0.49 -10.89
N ASP A 32 15.62 -0.11 -9.98
CA ASP A 32 15.09 -1.21 -9.17
C ASP A 32 13.98 -0.74 -8.26
N GLU A 33 14.14 0.44 -7.67
CA GLU A 33 13.10 1.01 -6.82
C GLU A 33 11.85 1.37 -7.61
N LEU A 34 12.03 1.85 -8.85
CA LEU A 34 10.88 2.15 -9.70
C LEU A 34 10.09 0.89 -10.03
N PHE A 35 10.80 -0.20 -10.33
CA PHE A 35 10.13 -1.46 -10.59
C PHE A 35 9.35 -1.90 -9.35
N ALA A 36 10.00 -1.88 -8.20
CA ALA A 36 9.36 -2.32 -6.96
C ALA A 36 8.16 -1.45 -6.60
N ALA A 37 8.30 -0.14 -6.76
CA ALA A 37 7.21 0.78 -6.47
C ALA A 37 6.03 0.56 -7.39
N GLY A 38 6.28 0.39 -8.68
CA GLY A 38 5.22 0.14 -9.64
C GLY A 38 4.50 -1.18 -9.37
N TYR A 39 5.28 -2.21 -9.07
CA TYR A 39 4.72 -3.51 -8.74
C TYR A 39 3.83 -3.43 -7.50
N LEU A 40 4.34 -2.80 -6.45
CA LEU A 40 3.60 -2.64 -5.21
C LEU A 40 2.35 -1.79 -5.42
N ARG A 41 2.49 -0.71 -6.17
CA ARG A 41 1.35 0.17 -6.43
C ARG A 41 0.21 -0.58 -7.09
N GLY A 42 0.53 -1.48 -8.03
CA GLY A 42 -0.48 -2.30 -8.65
C GLY A 42 -1.25 -3.14 -7.65
N HIS A 43 -0.54 -3.74 -6.69
CA HIS A 43 -1.19 -4.54 -5.66
C HIS A 43 -2.06 -3.66 -4.74
N VAL A 44 -1.55 -2.51 -4.34
CA VAL A 44 -2.31 -1.61 -3.47
C VAL A 44 -3.57 -1.12 -4.18
N ASP A 45 -3.43 -0.71 -5.43
CA ASP A 45 -4.58 -0.21 -6.18
C ASP A 45 -5.64 -1.29 -6.36
N LEU A 46 -5.22 -2.51 -6.63
CA LEU A 46 -6.17 -3.62 -6.79
C LEU A 46 -6.91 -3.90 -5.48
N VAL A 47 -6.18 -3.92 -4.38
CA VAL A 47 -6.79 -4.17 -3.07
C VAL A 47 -7.78 -3.08 -2.72
N VAL A 48 -7.38 -1.82 -2.89
CA VAL A 48 -8.27 -0.70 -2.58
C VAL A 48 -9.51 -0.75 -3.46
N GLY A 49 -9.33 -0.98 -4.75
CA GLY A 49 -10.46 -1.06 -5.66
C GLY A 49 -11.42 -2.18 -5.29
N THR A 50 -10.88 -3.34 -4.92
CA THR A 50 -11.70 -4.47 -4.51
C THR A 50 -12.51 -4.14 -3.26
N LEU A 51 -11.88 -3.50 -2.28
CA LEU A 51 -12.58 -3.14 -1.05
C LEU A 51 -13.65 -2.08 -1.31
N GLN A 52 -13.38 -1.14 -2.20
CA GLN A 52 -14.36 -0.10 -2.53
C GLN A 52 -15.60 -0.68 -3.20
N VAL A 53 -15.41 -1.71 -4.01
CA VAL A 53 -16.54 -2.32 -4.73
C VAL A 53 -17.50 -3.02 -3.77
N THR A 54 -17.02 -3.47 -2.60
CA THR A 54 -17.92 -4.13 -1.65
C THR A 54 -18.96 -3.19 -1.06
N GLU A 55 -18.73 -1.88 -1.16
CA GLU A 55 -19.63 -0.86 -0.60
C GLU A 55 -19.78 -0.95 0.91
N GLN A 56 -18.85 -1.63 1.57
CA GLN A 56 -18.84 -1.72 3.02
C GLN A 56 -17.65 -0.94 3.56
N PRO A 57 -17.78 -0.36 4.76
CA PRO A 57 -16.64 0.35 5.34
C PRO A 57 -15.46 -0.59 5.55
N PHE A 58 -14.27 -0.07 5.34
CA PHE A 58 -13.06 -0.82 5.59
C PHE A 58 -12.02 0.10 6.22
N HIS A 59 -11.03 -0.51 6.85
CA HIS A 59 -10.01 0.20 7.60
C HIS A 59 -8.66 0.04 6.93
N VAL A 60 -7.71 0.87 7.38
CA VAL A 60 -6.34 0.75 6.90
C VAL A 60 -5.81 -0.66 7.14
N SER A 61 -6.15 -1.26 8.30
CA SER A 61 -5.69 -2.61 8.59
C SER A 61 -6.19 -3.63 7.57
N ASP A 62 -7.37 -3.42 7.01
CA ASP A 62 -7.88 -4.31 5.97
C ASP A 62 -7.04 -4.18 4.70
N ILE A 63 -6.67 -2.94 4.35
CA ILE A 63 -5.82 -2.71 3.19
C ILE A 63 -4.48 -3.40 3.39
N VAL A 64 -3.86 -3.18 4.53
CA VAL A 64 -2.54 -3.74 4.83
C VAL A 64 -2.58 -5.26 4.78
N ALA A 65 -3.58 -5.86 5.43
CA ALA A 65 -3.67 -7.32 5.47
C ALA A 65 -3.83 -7.91 4.08
N GLN A 66 -4.67 -7.30 3.24
CA GLN A 66 -4.90 -7.84 1.91
C GLN A 66 -3.72 -7.62 0.98
N VAL A 67 -3.03 -6.47 1.12
CA VAL A 67 -1.83 -6.25 0.34
C VAL A 67 -0.77 -7.29 0.70
N GLU A 68 -0.59 -7.55 1.99
CA GLU A 68 0.40 -8.53 2.42
C GLU A 68 0.05 -9.92 1.94
N GLN A 69 -1.22 -10.28 1.97
CA GLN A 69 -1.65 -11.56 1.44
C GLN A 69 -1.40 -11.66 -0.06
N SER A 70 -1.71 -10.60 -0.79
CA SER A 70 -1.50 -10.56 -2.23
C SER A 70 -0.03 -10.70 -2.59
N LEU A 71 0.84 -9.99 -1.85
CA LEU A 71 2.28 -10.09 -2.07
C LEU A 71 2.79 -11.48 -1.75
N ALA A 72 2.29 -12.07 -0.66
CA ALA A 72 2.71 -13.43 -0.29
C ALA A 72 2.34 -14.43 -1.37
N GLN A 73 1.17 -14.29 -1.97
CA GLN A 73 0.75 -15.18 -3.05
C GLN A 73 1.63 -15.01 -4.28
N ALA A 74 1.98 -13.77 -4.61
CA ALA A 74 2.83 -13.51 -5.76
C ALA A 74 4.23 -14.09 -5.54
N ILE A 75 4.76 -13.95 -4.35
CA ILE A 75 6.06 -14.50 -4.01
C ILE A 75 6.03 -16.02 -4.10
N ALA A 76 4.99 -16.63 -3.54
CA ALA A 76 4.85 -18.10 -3.60
C ALA A 76 4.72 -18.59 -5.03
N GLY A 77 4.14 -17.77 -5.90
CA GLY A 77 4.00 -18.12 -7.31
C GLY A 77 5.26 -17.89 -8.14
N GLY A 78 6.33 -17.40 -7.53
CA GLY A 78 7.59 -17.20 -8.23
C GLY A 78 7.65 -15.97 -9.12
N GLU A 79 6.81 -14.99 -8.86
CA GLU A 79 6.78 -13.79 -9.71
C GLU A 79 7.97 -12.86 -9.48
N LEU A 80 8.62 -12.95 -8.33
CA LEU A 80 9.69 -12.05 -7.96
C LEU A 80 10.94 -12.80 -7.60
N THR A 81 12.10 -12.27 -8.01
CA THR A 81 13.37 -12.77 -7.50
C THR A 81 13.52 -12.38 -6.03
N GLU A 82 14.51 -12.99 -5.35
CA GLU A 82 14.77 -12.62 -3.96
C GLU A 82 15.08 -11.14 -3.83
N GLN A 83 15.87 -10.61 -4.76
CA GLN A 83 16.23 -9.20 -4.71
C GLN A 83 15.00 -8.32 -4.90
N ASP A 84 14.14 -8.69 -5.85
CA ASP A 84 12.90 -7.94 -6.07
C ASP A 84 12.00 -7.99 -4.85
N GLN A 85 11.93 -9.15 -4.18
CA GLN A 85 11.14 -9.26 -2.97
C GLN A 85 11.61 -8.30 -1.89
N GLN A 86 12.93 -8.19 -1.72
CA GLN A 86 13.48 -7.30 -0.73
C GLN A 86 13.16 -5.85 -1.05
N GLN A 87 13.25 -5.49 -2.32
CA GLN A 87 12.93 -4.13 -2.75
C GLN A 87 11.46 -3.79 -2.52
N VAL A 88 10.57 -4.69 -2.90
CA VAL A 88 9.13 -4.47 -2.72
C VAL A 88 8.80 -4.35 -1.24
N ARG A 89 9.36 -5.21 -0.40
CA ARG A 89 9.10 -5.14 1.02
C ARG A 89 9.63 -3.85 1.64
N ALA A 90 10.80 -3.40 1.18
CA ALA A 90 11.36 -2.16 1.70
C ALA A 90 10.47 -0.96 1.35
N VAL A 91 10.00 -0.90 0.11
CA VAL A 91 9.11 0.17 -0.29
C VAL A 91 7.80 0.13 0.50
N TRP A 92 7.26 -1.08 0.69
CA TRP A 92 6.03 -1.26 1.45
C TRP A 92 6.18 -0.78 2.89
N GLN A 93 7.28 -1.15 3.52
CA GLN A 93 7.51 -0.73 4.91
C GLN A 93 7.69 0.77 5.02
N GLN A 94 8.42 1.37 4.07
CA GLN A 94 8.62 2.81 4.10
C GLN A 94 7.31 3.56 3.86
N LEU A 95 6.48 3.05 2.97
CA LEU A 95 5.18 3.65 2.71
C LEU A 95 4.34 3.62 3.98
N GLN A 96 4.27 2.47 4.64
CA GLN A 96 3.47 2.36 5.86
C GLN A 96 3.99 3.28 6.95
N SER A 97 5.30 3.36 7.12
CA SER A 97 5.89 4.25 8.12
C SER A 97 5.57 5.71 7.82
N SER A 98 5.63 6.07 6.55
CA SER A 98 5.34 7.44 6.13
C SER A 98 3.90 7.82 6.44
N CYS A 99 2.97 6.88 6.20
CA CYS A 99 1.57 7.15 6.47
C CYS A 99 1.24 7.12 7.95
N GLU A 100 1.89 6.23 8.71
CA GLU A 100 1.63 6.11 10.13
C GLU A 100 2.14 7.30 10.92
N THR A 101 3.17 7.96 10.41
CA THR A 101 3.77 9.08 11.14
C THR A 101 2.74 10.15 11.45
N SER A 102 1.79 10.35 10.56
CA SER A 102 0.80 11.39 10.75
C SER A 102 -0.25 11.02 11.78
N SER A 103 -0.37 9.75 12.12
CA SER A 103 -1.42 9.29 13.03
C SER A 103 -0.89 8.97 14.42
N SER A 104 0.43 9.00 14.62
CA SER A 104 1.00 8.56 15.88
C SER A 104 0.85 9.59 16.99
N ASN A 105 0.29 10.71 16.70
CA ASN A 105 0.03 11.71 17.71
C ASN A 105 -1.44 11.97 17.86
#